data_9f4af655889a2c93c4af1461c4bb5d3c
#
_entry.id   9f4af655889a2c93c4af1461c4bb5d3c
#
_cell.length_a   1.000
_cell.length_b   1.000
_cell.length_c   1.000
_cell.angle_alpha   90.00
_cell.angle_beta   90.00
_cell.angle_gamma   90.00
#
_symmetry.space_group_name_H-M   'P 1'
#
loop_
_entity.id
_entity.type
_entity.pdbx_description
1 polymer ?
#
loop_
_entity_poly.entity_id
_entity_poly.type
_entity_poly.pdbx_seq_one_letter_code
_entity_poly.pdbx_strand_id
1 'polypeptide(L)'
;MVLKNLSGRYRERDEPADSIQRPSLLRSLFMNAQLQTVVAPAPVVTHPMLDAGSLVRSALTVIETEARAIDVLKGRINDAFLRACQVMFECPGRIVVSGMGKSGHIARKIAATLASTGTPAFFVHPGEASHGDLGMITQKDVVLALSNSGETDELLTILPTIKRQGIPLIVMTGNPDSSLAAMGDVHLDVSVPAEACPLGLAPTASTTAALVMGDALAIALLEARGFTDEDFARSHPAGSLGRRLLLHISDIMHTGDQIPSVGADASLSHTLMEMTRKGLGMTAIVDAQKRLLGVFTDGDLRRALDNTKVDLRVTPVTTLMTAKPKTIGPDKLAIEAARLMEAHKIHALLVVDSDNRVVGAMNIHDLLRARVV
;
A
#
# COMPACT_ATOMS: atom_id res chain seq x y z
N MET A 1 20.73 21.69 34.99
CA MET A 1 22.00 22.24 35.45
C MET A 1 23.08 21.88 34.46
N VAL A 2 23.59 22.92 33.79
CA VAL A 2 24.81 23.05 32.99
C VAL A 2 24.88 22.35 31.60
N LEU A 3 24.53 23.13 30.61
CA LEU A 3 25.02 23.15 29.23
C LEU A 3 26.44 23.73 29.19
N LYS A 4 27.33 23.25 28.31
CA LYS A 4 28.32 24.09 27.60
C LYS A 4 28.91 23.40 26.37
N ASN A 5 28.66 24.02 25.23
CA ASN A 5 29.46 24.31 24.03
C ASN A 5 30.87 23.73 23.92
N LEU A 6 31.19 23.17 22.73
CA LEU A 6 32.52 23.26 22.11
C LEU A 6 32.36 23.36 20.59
N SER A 7 32.48 24.57 20.11
CA SER A 7 32.82 24.93 18.73
C SER A 7 34.36 24.97 18.59
N GLY A 8 34.91 24.11 17.76
CA GLY A 8 36.35 24.08 17.43
C GLY A 8 36.59 24.53 15.99
N ARG A 9 37.17 25.71 15.84
CA ARG A 9 37.68 26.30 14.58
C ARG A 9 38.94 25.56 14.13
N TYR A 10 39.03 25.16 12.89
CA TYR A 10 40.30 24.82 12.24
C TYR A 10 40.90 26.09 11.65
N ARG A 11 42.14 26.42 12.08
CA ARG A 11 43.02 27.45 11.54
C ARG A 11 43.82 26.87 10.38
N GLU A 12 43.80 27.57 9.26
CA GLU A 12 44.84 27.49 8.21
C GLU A 12 46.21 27.83 8.79
N ARG A 13 47.22 27.07 8.41
CA ARG A 13 48.63 27.41 8.60
C ARG A 13 49.28 27.60 7.22
N ASP A 14 49.72 28.82 6.99
CA ASP A 14 50.66 29.20 5.93
C ASP A 14 52.03 28.57 6.25
N GLU A 15 52.66 27.98 5.25
CA GLU A 15 54.06 27.67 5.25
C GLU A 15 54.76 28.26 4.02
N PRO A 16 55.99 28.80 4.17
CA PRO A 16 56.66 29.61 3.13
C PRO A 16 57.45 28.76 2.14
N ALA A 17 57.55 29.33 0.93
CA ALA A 17 58.35 28.84 -0.17
C ALA A 17 59.86 28.81 0.20
N ASP A 18 60.51 27.70 -0.05
CA ASP A 18 61.95 27.64 -0.09
C ASP A 18 62.47 27.10 -1.43
N SER A 19 63.41 27.85 -1.95
CA SER A 19 64.04 27.81 -3.26
C SER A 19 65.09 26.67 -3.36
N ILE A 20 64.91 25.74 -4.30
CA ILE A 20 65.92 24.80 -4.71
C ILE A 20 66.19 24.97 -6.23
N GLN A 21 67.37 25.46 -6.54
CA GLN A 21 67.91 25.59 -7.87
C GLN A 21 68.03 24.28 -8.63
N ARG A 22 67.54 24.23 -9.85
CA ARG A 22 67.78 23.14 -10.82
C ARG A 22 69.09 23.33 -11.58
N PRO A 23 69.93 22.30 -11.74
CA PRO A 23 70.97 22.30 -12.72
C PRO A 23 70.44 22.10 -14.14
N SER A 24 70.78 23.00 -15.03
CA SER A 24 70.60 22.92 -16.48
C SER A 24 71.56 21.88 -17.07
N LEU A 25 71.05 20.71 -17.48
CA LEU A 25 71.74 19.84 -18.47
C LEU A 25 70.78 18.63 -18.75
N LEU A 26 69.95 18.83 -19.73
CA LEU A 26 69.24 17.73 -20.51
C LEU A 26 68.17 18.38 -21.44
N ARG A 27 68.69 19.37 -22.24
CA ARG A 27 67.94 19.89 -23.40
C ARG A 27 68.74 19.54 -24.66
N SER A 28 68.61 18.30 -25.09
CA SER A 28 68.94 17.96 -26.49
C SER A 28 68.81 16.42 -26.69
N LEU A 29 67.65 15.88 -26.71
CA LEU A 29 67.40 14.54 -27.29
C LEU A 29 65.87 14.17 -27.30
N PHE A 30 65.01 15.12 -27.63
CA PHE A 30 63.65 14.77 -28.08
C PHE A 30 63.25 15.71 -29.21
N MET A 31 63.83 15.43 -30.35
CA MET A 31 63.42 16.05 -31.61
C MET A 31 62.77 14.93 -32.44
N ASN A 32 61.48 15.08 -32.71
CA ASN A 32 60.71 14.43 -33.75
C ASN A 32 60.46 12.90 -33.66
N ALA A 33 59.43 12.52 -32.94
CA ALA A 33 58.55 11.43 -33.37
C ALA A 33 57.10 11.89 -33.21
N GLN A 34 56.57 12.60 -34.20
CA GLN A 34 55.11 12.73 -34.37
C GLN A 34 54.58 11.37 -34.80
N LEU A 35 54.23 10.52 -33.85
CA LEU A 35 53.35 9.39 -34.08
C LEU A 35 51.98 9.99 -34.33
N GLN A 36 51.65 10.17 -35.61
CA GLN A 36 50.26 10.29 -36.04
C GLN A 36 49.58 8.94 -35.75
N THR A 37 49.01 8.82 -34.58
CA THR A 37 48.00 7.78 -34.35
C THR A 37 46.83 8.10 -35.25
N VAL A 38 46.78 7.43 -36.40
CA VAL A 38 45.56 7.33 -37.20
C VAL A 38 44.56 6.60 -36.37
N VAL A 39 43.75 7.35 -35.64
CA VAL A 39 42.54 6.79 -34.96
C VAL A 39 41.63 6.36 -36.09
N ALA A 40 41.53 5.07 -36.35
CA ALA A 40 40.55 4.53 -37.26
C ALA A 40 39.18 5.04 -36.78
N PRO A 41 38.31 5.54 -37.68
CA PRO A 41 36.98 5.95 -37.29
C PRO A 41 36.29 4.75 -36.62
N ALA A 42 35.74 4.98 -35.44
CA ALA A 42 34.94 3.99 -34.76
C ALA A 42 33.86 3.45 -35.71
N PRO A 43 33.63 2.14 -35.74
CA PRO A 43 32.61 1.59 -36.63
C PRO A 43 31.28 2.29 -36.37
N VAL A 44 30.68 2.85 -37.40
CA VAL A 44 29.34 3.45 -37.35
C VAL A 44 28.40 2.30 -36.99
N VAL A 45 27.97 2.24 -35.71
CA VAL A 45 26.94 1.33 -35.27
C VAL A 45 25.65 1.81 -35.91
N THR A 46 25.32 1.25 -37.08
CA THR A 46 23.99 1.43 -37.68
C THR A 46 23.00 0.70 -36.76
N HIS A 47 22.32 1.45 -35.91
CA HIS A 47 21.18 0.90 -35.18
C HIS A 47 20.14 0.39 -36.19
N PRO A 48 19.73 -0.89 -36.10
CA PRO A 48 18.65 -1.36 -36.97
C PRO A 48 17.43 -0.45 -36.77
N MET A 49 16.83 0.00 -37.87
CA MET A 49 15.61 0.81 -37.80
C MET A 49 14.55 0.00 -37.05
N LEU A 50 13.91 0.63 -36.02
CA LEU A 50 12.82 0.01 -35.27
C LEU A 50 11.66 -0.27 -36.21
N ASP A 51 11.40 -1.55 -36.53
CA ASP A 51 10.22 -1.96 -37.26
C ASP A 51 9.03 -2.07 -36.30
N ALA A 52 8.07 -1.17 -36.42
CA ALA A 52 6.87 -1.12 -35.59
C ALA A 52 6.08 -2.45 -35.62
N GLY A 53 5.98 -3.08 -36.80
CA GLY A 53 5.31 -4.39 -36.93
C GLY A 53 5.99 -5.50 -36.16
N SER A 54 7.33 -5.51 -36.15
CA SER A 54 8.13 -6.48 -35.39
C SER A 54 7.96 -6.27 -33.88
N LEU A 55 7.99 -5.01 -33.42
CA LEU A 55 7.80 -4.70 -31.97
C LEU A 55 6.43 -5.16 -31.48
N VAL A 56 5.37 -4.91 -32.25
CA VAL A 56 4.01 -5.34 -31.89
C VAL A 56 3.92 -6.88 -31.86
N ARG A 57 4.45 -7.57 -32.85
CA ARG A 57 4.47 -9.05 -32.86
C ARG A 57 5.21 -9.60 -31.64
N SER A 58 6.38 -9.06 -31.31
CA SER A 58 7.15 -9.49 -30.15
C SER A 58 6.36 -9.30 -28.85
N ALA A 59 5.70 -8.16 -28.67
CA ALA A 59 4.89 -7.89 -27.47
C ALA A 59 3.71 -8.88 -27.36
N LEU A 60 3.01 -9.16 -28.45
CA LEU A 60 1.92 -10.13 -28.47
C LEU A 60 2.41 -11.54 -28.15
N THR A 61 3.55 -11.95 -28.71
CA THR A 61 4.17 -13.24 -28.40
C THR A 61 4.49 -13.40 -26.92
N VAL A 62 4.99 -12.35 -26.26
CA VAL A 62 5.23 -12.38 -24.81
C VAL A 62 3.93 -12.61 -24.05
N ILE A 63 2.89 -11.83 -24.33
CA ILE A 63 1.60 -11.95 -23.67
C ILE A 63 1.00 -13.34 -23.84
N GLU A 64 1.01 -13.87 -25.07
CA GLU A 64 0.48 -15.21 -25.38
C GLU A 64 1.25 -16.33 -24.67
N THR A 65 2.59 -16.20 -24.60
CA THR A 65 3.45 -17.20 -23.94
C THR A 65 3.21 -17.21 -22.43
N GLU A 66 3.13 -16.04 -21.81
CA GLU A 66 2.87 -15.94 -20.36
C GLU A 66 1.44 -16.37 -20.02
N ALA A 67 0.44 -15.99 -20.83
CA ALA A 67 -0.94 -16.44 -20.63
C ALA A 67 -1.05 -17.97 -20.68
N ARG A 68 -0.35 -18.62 -21.61
CA ARG A 68 -0.29 -20.08 -21.71
C ARG A 68 0.39 -20.71 -20.50
N ALA A 69 1.45 -20.11 -19.98
CA ALA A 69 2.11 -20.57 -18.77
C ALA A 69 1.19 -20.52 -17.54
N ILE A 70 0.40 -19.47 -17.40
CA ILE A 70 -0.62 -19.33 -16.34
C ILE A 70 -1.72 -20.40 -16.52
N ASP A 71 -2.19 -20.65 -17.74
CA ASP A 71 -3.23 -21.64 -17.98
C ASP A 71 -2.81 -23.05 -17.56
N VAL A 72 -1.57 -23.41 -17.79
CA VAL A 72 -0.98 -24.70 -17.36
C VAL A 72 -0.98 -24.86 -15.84
N LEU A 73 -0.84 -23.78 -15.06
CA LEU A 73 -0.86 -23.83 -13.60
C LEU A 73 -2.18 -24.38 -13.02
N LYS A 74 -3.29 -24.24 -13.75
CA LYS A 74 -4.59 -24.75 -13.29
C LYS A 74 -4.54 -26.25 -13.00
N GLY A 75 -3.83 -27.01 -13.81
CA GLY A 75 -3.65 -28.45 -13.61
C GLY A 75 -2.71 -28.83 -12.46
N ARG A 76 -2.07 -27.84 -11.82
CA ARG A 76 -1.14 -28.02 -10.70
C ARG A 76 -1.69 -27.59 -9.36
N ILE A 77 -2.93 -27.12 -9.35
CA ILE A 77 -3.70 -26.90 -8.11
C ILE A 77 -4.23 -28.26 -7.68
N ASN A 78 -3.42 -28.97 -6.91
CA ASN A 78 -3.60 -30.38 -6.52
C ASN A 78 -3.31 -30.57 -5.02
N ASP A 79 -3.13 -31.80 -4.57
CA ASP A 79 -2.85 -32.13 -3.17
C ASP A 79 -1.60 -31.43 -2.61
N ALA A 80 -0.58 -31.19 -3.42
CA ALA A 80 0.60 -30.42 -2.98
C ALA A 80 0.25 -28.97 -2.67
N PHE A 81 -0.61 -28.33 -3.48
CA PHE A 81 -1.11 -26.99 -3.19
C PHE A 81 -1.94 -26.96 -1.89
N LEU A 82 -2.85 -27.92 -1.71
CA LEU A 82 -3.65 -28.06 -0.49
C LEU A 82 -2.75 -28.25 0.73
N ARG A 83 -1.74 -29.10 0.61
CA ARG A 83 -0.75 -29.34 1.68
C ARG A 83 0.05 -28.08 2.01
N ALA A 84 0.48 -27.31 1.00
CA ALA A 84 1.15 -26.03 1.22
C ALA A 84 0.24 -25.04 1.97
N CYS A 85 -1.01 -24.89 1.54
CA CYS A 85 -1.98 -24.07 2.24
C CYS A 85 -2.16 -24.48 3.70
N GLN A 86 -2.29 -25.78 3.97
CA GLN A 86 -2.43 -26.31 5.33
C GLN A 86 -1.22 -25.97 6.20
N VAL A 87 0.00 -26.24 5.73
CA VAL A 87 1.25 -25.96 6.45
C VAL A 87 1.39 -24.47 6.75
N MET A 88 1.03 -23.59 5.79
CA MET A 88 1.07 -22.15 5.98
C MET A 88 -0.06 -21.64 6.90
N PHE A 89 -1.24 -22.25 6.86
CA PHE A 89 -2.37 -21.88 7.71
C PHE A 89 -2.11 -22.20 9.19
N GLU A 90 -1.51 -23.38 9.45
CA GLU A 90 -1.18 -23.87 10.79
C GLU A 90 0.11 -23.24 11.36
N CYS A 91 0.83 -22.43 10.59
CA CYS A 91 2.07 -21.80 11.01
C CYS A 91 1.86 -20.87 12.23
N PRO A 92 2.46 -21.16 13.39
CA PRO A 92 2.31 -20.29 14.58
C PRO A 92 3.20 -19.07 14.54
N GLY A 93 4.16 -19.00 13.62
CA GLY A 93 5.10 -17.91 13.40
C GLY A 93 4.78 -17.12 12.12
N ARG A 94 5.78 -17.02 11.24
CA ARG A 94 5.72 -16.24 10.00
C ARG A 94 6.09 -17.11 8.80
N ILE A 95 5.61 -16.72 7.64
CA ILE A 95 6.08 -17.33 6.38
C ILE A 95 7.32 -16.54 5.93
N VAL A 96 8.45 -17.23 5.92
CA VAL A 96 9.73 -16.69 5.44
C VAL A 96 9.89 -17.03 3.97
N VAL A 97 9.79 -16.01 3.11
CA VAL A 97 9.92 -16.23 1.66
C VAL A 97 11.34 -15.91 1.21
N SER A 98 11.96 -16.80 0.46
CA SER A 98 13.36 -16.63 0.03
C SER A 98 13.54 -17.01 -1.45
N GLY A 99 14.47 -16.33 -2.11
CA GLY A 99 14.81 -16.56 -3.51
C GLY A 99 15.89 -15.61 -3.99
N MET A 100 16.60 -15.98 -5.08
CA MET A 100 17.71 -15.23 -5.63
C MET A 100 17.34 -14.52 -6.95
N GLY A 101 17.94 -13.38 -7.23
CA GLY A 101 17.79 -12.65 -8.50
C GLY A 101 16.33 -12.34 -8.83
N LYS A 102 15.85 -12.75 -10.02
CA LYS A 102 14.45 -12.52 -10.44
C LYS A 102 13.46 -13.25 -9.52
N SER A 103 13.77 -14.50 -9.13
CA SER A 103 12.96 -15.22 -8.13
C SER A 103 12.92 -14.49 -6.79
N GLY A 104 13.99 -13.82 -6.39
CA GLY A 104 14.02 -12.99 -5.17
C GLY A 104 13.08 -11.78 -5.24
N HIS A 105 12.96 -11.13 -6.40
CA HIS A 105 11.97 -10.05 -6.57
C HIS A 105 10.52 -10.55 -6.47
N ILE A 106 10.26 -11.74 -7.06
CA ILE A 106 8.95 -12.40 -6.93
C ILE A 106 8.69 -12.81 -5.48
N ALA A 107 9.67 -13.40 -4.80
CA ALA A 107 9.58 -13.78 -3.39
C ALA A 107 9.24 -12.59 -2.47
N ARG A 108 9.87 -11.43 -2.70
CA ARG A 108 9.52 -10.17 -1.99
C ARG A 108 8.07 -9.78 -2.20
N LYS A 109 7.57 -9.86 -3.45
CA LYS A 109 6.17 -9.56 -3.75
C LYS A 109 5.22 -10.55 -3.08
N ILE A 110 5.53 -11.84 -3.11
CA ILE A 110 4.72 -12.87 -2.44
C ILE A 110 4.67 -12.62 -0.92
N ALA A 111 5.82 -12.36 -0.28
CA ALA A 111 5.86 -12.01 1.14
C ALA A 111 5.00 -10.79 1.48
N ALA A 112 5.09 -9.73 0.67
CA ALA A 112 4.29 -8.52 0.84
C ALA A 112 2.78 -8.80 0.67
N THR A 113 2.40 -9.61 -0.33
CA THR A 113 1.00 -10.00 -0.55
C THR A 113 0.46 -10.80 0.64
N LEU A 114 1.17 -11.84 1.10
CA LEU A 114 0.80 -12.63 2.27
C LEU A 114 0.59 -11.74 3.50
N ALA A 115 1.55 -10.85 3.80
CA ALA A 115 1.47 -9.94 4.93
C ALA A 115 0.27 -8.99 4.84
N SER A 116 -0.03 -8.47 3.64
CA SER A 116 -1.16 -7.56 3.41
C SER A 116 -2.52 -8.26 3.42
N THR A 117 -2.54 -9.58 3.26
CA THR A 117 -3.76 -10.41 3.23
C THR A 117 -3.93 -11.27 4.48
N GLY A 118 -3.27 -10.90 5.60
CA GLY A 118 -3.51 -11.49 6.92
C GLY A 118 -2.66 -12.70 7.27
N THR A 119 -1.69 -13.09 6.43
CA THR A 119 -0.71 -14.11 6.75
C THR A 119 0.65 -13.44 7.04
N PRO A 120 1.14 -13.43 8.30
CA PRO A 120 2.40 -12.79 8.63
C PRO A 120 3.55 -13.37 7.81
N ALA A 121 4.24 -12.54 7.04
CA ALA A 121 5.32 -12.98 6.16
C ALA A 121 6.39 -11.91 5.99
N PHE A 122 7.62 -12.33 5.67
CA PHE A 122 8.71 -11.44 5.31
C PHE A 122 9.68 -12.15 4.35
N PHE A 123 10.46 -11.35 3.65
CA PHE A 123 11.47 -11.84 2.73
C PHE A 123 12.85 -11.90 3.40
N VAL A 124 13.59 -13.00 3.16
CA VAL A 124 15.00 -13.11 3.53
C VAL A 124 15.81 -13.42 2.27
N HIS A 125 16.84 -12.61 2.02
CA HIS A 125 17.76 -12.85 0.90
C HIS A 125 18.69 -14.01 1.23
N PRO A 126 18.81 -15.07 0.40
CA PRO A 126 19.59 -16.25 0.77
C PRO A 126 21.09 -15.97 0.94
N GLY A 127 21.64 -15.02 0.18
CA GLY A 127 23.02 -14.56 0.38
C GLY A 127 23.23 -13.90 1.76
N GLU A 128 22.33 -13.04 2.22
CA GLU A 128 22.41 -12.41 3.55
C GLU A 128 22.16 -13.44 4.66
N ALA A 129 21.26 -14.41 4.40
CA ALA A 129 21.00 -15.52 5.31
C ALA A 129 22.26 -16.32 5.62
N SER A 130 23.09 -16.59 4.61
CA SER A 130 24.38 -17.31 4.78
C SER A 130 25.40 -16.54 5.62
N HIS A 131 25.21 -15.22 5.79
CA HIS A 131 26.09 -14.31 6.54
C HIS A 131 25.51 -13.81 7.87
N GLY A 132 24.39 -14.38 8.33
CA GLY A 132 23.85 -14.10 9.68
C GLY A 132 22.34 -13.96 9.77
N ASP A 133 21.66 -13.51 8.70
CA ASP A 133 20.20 -13.28 8.73
C ASP A 133 19.39 -14.59 8.87
N LEU A 134 20.05 -15.75 8.77
CA LEU A 134 19.44 -17.03 9.11
C LEU A 134 18.91 -17.06 10.55
N GLY A 135 19.51 -16.27 11.45
CA GLY A 135 19.03 -16.06 12.82
C GLY A 135 17.67 -15.40 12.96
N MET A 136 17.15 -14.81 11.89
CA MET A 136 15.78 -14.26 11.85
C MET A 136 14.70 -15.33 11.73
N ILE A 137 15.08 -16.54 11.32
CA ILE A 137 14.18 -17.68 11.07
C ILE A 137 14.13 -18.54 12.32
N THR A 138 12.94 -18.84 12.80
CA THR A 138 12.72 -19.60 14.04
C THR A 138 11.99 -20.92 13.77
N GLN A 139 12.02 -21.84 14.74
CA GLN A 139 11.28 -23.10 14.64
C GLN A 139 9.75 -22.96 14.54
N LYS A 140 9.24 -21.75 14.78
CA LYS A 140 7.81 -21.44 14.63
C LYS A 140 7.42 -21.02 13.23
N ASP A 141 8.40 -20.72 12.38
CA ASP A 141 8.19 -20.22 11.03
C ASP A 141 8.04 -21.37 10.01
N VAL A 142 7.57 -21.02 8.83
CA VAL A 142 7.56 -21.87 7.63
C VAL A 142 8.39 -21.17 6.55
N VAL A 143 9.25 -21.91 5.87
CA VAL A 143 10.05 -21.34 4.76
C VAL A 143 9.39 -21.69 3.43
N LEU A 144 9.22 -20.67 2.57
CA LEU A 144 8.84 -20.81 1.15
C LEU A 144 10.03 -20.37 0.30
N ALA A 145 10.72 -21.33 -0.33
CA ALA A 145 11.90 -21.10 -1.15
C ALA A 145 11.56 -21.17 -2.65
N LEU A 146 12.00 -20.14 -3.41
CA LEU A 146 11.73 -20.01 -4.84
C LEU A 146 13.02 -20.12 -5.66
N SER A 147 13.06 -21.06 -6.60
CA SER A 147 14.12 -21.18 -7.61
C SER A 147 13.58 -21.88 -8.85
N ASN A 148 13.61 -21.23 -10.01
CA ASN A 148 13.10 -21.86 -11.24
C ASN A 148 13.89 -23.10 -11.60
N SER A 149 15.23 -23.05 -11.56
CA SER A 149 16.09 -24.24 -11.80
C SER A 149 16.03 -25.28 -10.67
N GLY A 150 15.78 -24.82 -9.45
CA GLY A 150 15.89 -25.62 -8.23
C GLY A 150 17.33 -25.95 -7.83
N GLU A 151 18.33 -25.30 -8.45
CA GLU A 151 19.78 -25.53 -8.26
C GLU A 151 20.51 -24.22 -7.88
N THR A 152 19.85 -23.33 -7.19
CA THR A 152 20.46 -22.06 -6.74
C THR A 152 21.36 -22.29 -5.54
N ASP A 153 22.68 -22.12 -5.69
CA ASP A 153 23.69 -22.43 -4.68
C ASP A 153 23.45 -21.76 -3.33
N GLU A 154 23.05 -20.49 -3.33
CA GLU A 154 22.79 -19.73 -2.11
C GLU A 154 21.62 -20.32 -1.30
N LEU A 155 20.58 -20.80 -1.98
CA LEU A 155 19.49 -21.53 -1.31
C LEU A 155 19.96 -22.88 -0.79
N LEU A 156 20.61 -23.69 -1.65
CA LEU A 156 21.08 -25.00 -1.28
C LEU A 156 22.09 -24.96 -0.11
N THR A 157 22.79 -23.86 0.08
CA THR A 157 23.70 -23.64 1.21
C THR A 157 22.97 -23.50 2.54
N ILE A 158 21.85 -22.75 2.59
CA ILE A 158 21.15 -22.42 3.83
C ILE A 158 20.09 -23.47 4.23
N LEU A 159 19.46 -24.13 3.27
CA LEU A 159 18.33 -25.04 3.49
C LEU A 159 18.66 -26.26 4.37
N PRO A 160 19.84 -26.88 4.30
CA PRO A 160 20.19 -27.94 5.24
C PRO A 160 20.17 -27.55 6.70
N THR A 161 20.49 -26.30 6.99
CA THR A 161 20.41 -25.76 8.36
C THR A 161 18.96 -25.55 8.79
N ILE A 162 18.10 -25.06 7.92
CA ILE A 162 16.66 -24.91 8.13
C ILE A 162 16.02 -26.27 8.41
N LYS A 163 16.34 -27.28 7.59
CA LYS A 163 15.83 -28.63 7.76
C LYS A 163 16.27 -29.28 9.08
N ARG A 164 17.54 -29.08 9.49
CA ARG A 164 18.04 -29.58 10.79
C ARG A 164 17.34 -29.00 11.99
N GLN A 165 16.81 -27.77 11.86
CA GLN A 165 16.02 -27.11 12.91
C GLN A 165 14.55 -27.59 12.93
N GLY A 166 14.14 -28.48 12.01
CA GLY A 166 12.78 -28.98 11.92
C GLY A 166 11.77 -27.97 11.38
N ILE A 167 12.25 -26.92 10.70
CA ILE A 167 11.40 -25.87 10.13
C ILE A 167 10.76 -26.40 8.85
N PRO A 168 9.42 -26.37 8.69
CA PRO A 168 8.76 -26.82 7.47
C PRO A 168 9.22 -26.02 6.26
N LEU A 169 9.52 -26.73 5.16
CA LEU A 169 10.03 -26.18 3.93
C LEU A 169 9.09 -26.45 2.76
N ILE A 170 8.49 -25.42 2.23
CA ILE A 170 7.74 -25.42 0.98
C ILE A 170 8.69 -24.91 -0.11
N VAL A 171 8.79 -25.61 -1.23
CA VAL A 171 9.64 -25.20 -2.35
C VAL A 171 8.80 -24.99 -3.61
N MET A 172 9.14 -23.97 -4.38
CA MET A 172 8.49 -23.61 -5.62
C MET A 172 9.54 -23.61 -6.73
N THR A 173 9.49 -24.62 -7.61
CA THR A 173 10.48 -24.79 -8.69
C THR A 173 9.83 -25.10 -10.03
N GLY A 174 10.57 -24.84 -11.11
CA GLY A 174 10.22 -25.28 -12.46
C GLY A 174 10.79 -26.65 -12.83
N ASN A 175 11.54 -27.29 -11.91
CA ASN A 175 12.14 -28.59 -12.14
C ASN A 175 11.86 -29.53 -10.95
N PRO A 176 10.95 -30.53 -11.11
CA PRO A 176 10.58 -31.45 -10.04
C PRO A 176 11.72 -32.37 -9.63
N ASP A 177 12.71 -32.60 -10.50
CA ASP A 177 13.85 -33.49 -10.24
C ASP A 177 15.06 -32.74 -9.63
N SER A 178 14.88 -31.47 -9.27
CA SER A 178 15.95 -30.63 -8.73
C SER A 178 16.28 -30.93 -7.27
N SER A 179 17.50 -30.56 -6.87
CA SER A 179 17.97 -30.63 -5.48
C SER A 179 17.02 -29.95 -4.51
N LEU A 180 16.51 -28.77 -4.87
CA LEU A 180 15.55 -28.01 -4.05
C LEU A 180 14.21 -28.74 -3.91
N ALA A 181 13.69 -29.33 -5.00
CA ALA A 181 12.45 -30.09 -4.97
C ALA A 181 12.57 -31.33 -4.04
N ALA A 182 13.70 -32.02 -4.10
CA ALA A 182 13.98 -33.19 -3.25
C ALA A 182 14.11 -32.82 -1.75
N MET A 183 14.52 -31.60 -1.42
CA MET A 183 14.66 -31.13 -0.03
C MET A 183 13.33 -30.65 0.58
N GLY A 184 12.36 -30.25 -0.23
CA GLY A 184 11.09 -29.70 0.23
C GLY A 184 10.21 -30.72 0.97
N ASP A 185 9.49 -30.27 2.02
CA ASP A 185 8.40 -31.06 2.61
C ASP A 185 7.15 -31.00 1.73
N VAL A 186 7.03 -29.95 0.95
CA VAL A 186 6.02 -29.75 -0.10
C VAL A 186 6.68 -29.11 -1.31
N HIS A 187 6.48 -29.68 -2.49
CA HIS A 187 6.93 -29.12 -3.76
C HIS A 187 5.73 -28.58 -4.57
N LEU A 188 5.80 -27.32 -4.95
CA LEU A 188 4.88 -26.66 -5.88
C LEU A 188 5.56 -26.53 -7.24
N ASP A 189 5.05 -27.27 -8.21
CA ASP A 189 5.56 -27.22 -9.58
C ASP A 189 5.04 -25.97 -10.30
N VAL A 190 5.96 -25.05 -10.65
CA VAL A 190 5.70 -23.85 -11.44
C VAL A 190 6.41 -23.85 -12.77
N SER A 191 6.74 -25.05 -13.29
CA SER A 191 7.41 -25.20 -14.60
C SER A 191 6.55 -24.59 -15.71
N VAL A 192 7.20 -24.04 -16.71
CA VAL A 192 6.56 -23.41 -17.86
C VAL A 192 7.00 -24.09 -19.16
N PRO A 193 6.13 -24.13 -20.18
CA PRO A 193 6.51 -24.77 -21.48
C PRO A 193 7.66 -24.02 -22.17
N ALA A 194 7.76 -22.72 -22.04
CA ALA A 194 8.81 -21.88 -22.62
C ALA A 194 8.87 -20.52 -21.93
N GLU A 195 10.04 -19.89 -21.96
CA GLU A 195 10.18 -18.47 -21.67
C GLU A 195 9.76 -17.63 -22.89
N ALA A 196 9.24 -16.42 -22.66
CA ALA A 196 8.89 -15.51 -23.74
C ALA A 196 10.13 -14.82 -24.37
N CYS A 197 11.28 -14.91 -23.72
CA CYS A 197 12.53 -14.41 -24.25
C CYS A 197 12.98 -15.23 -25.46
N PRO A 198 13.22 -14.60 -26.66
CA PRO A 198 13.66 -15.34 -27.86
C PRO A 198 14.97 -16.08 -27.68
N LEU A 199 15.82 -15.66 -26.74
CA LEU A 199 17.08 -16.32 -26.40
C LEU A 199 16.90 -17.43 -25.37
N GLY A 200 15.72 -17.56 -24.75
CA GLY A 200 15.46 -18.51 -23.66
C GLY A 200 16.23 -18.20 -22.35
N LEU A 201 16.85 -17.02 -22.23
CA LEU A 201 17.74 -16.69 -21.10
C LEU A 201 17.08 -15.82 -20.03
N ALA A 202 16.22 -14.90 -20.44
CA ALA A 202 15.57 -13.98 -19.50
C ALA A 202 14.32 -14.65 -18.91
N PRO A 203 14.23 -14.80 -17.57
CA PRO A 203 13.01 -15.27 -16.91
C PRO A 203 11.84 -14.30 -17.14
N THR A 204 10.77 -14.80 -17.70
CA THR A 204 9.53 -14.09 -18.03
C THR A 204 8.33 -14.93 -17.60
N ALA A 205 7.94 -15.92 -18.39
CA ALA A 205 6.84 -16.82 -18.10
C ALA A 205 7.02 -17.59 -16.78
N SER A 206 8.24 -18.02 -16.45
CA SER A 206 8.55 -18.68 -15.17
C SER A 206 8.34 -17.77 -13.97
N THR A 207 8.74 -16.50 -14.07
CA THR A 207 8.52 -15.53 -12.98
C THR A 207 7.04 -15.18 -12.82
N THR A 208 6.30 -15.08 -13.92
CA THR A 208 4.86 -14.86 -13.92
C THR A 208 4.11 -16.05 -13.31
N ALA A 209 4.48 -17.26 -13.66
CA ALA A 209 3.90 -18.49 -13.09
C ALA A 209 4.13 -18.57 -11.57
N ALA A 210 5.36 -18.32 -11.11
CA ALA A 210 5.69 -18.30 -9.69
C ALA A 210 4.92 -17.22 -8.92
N LEU A 211 4.75 -16.04 -9.53
CA LEU A 211 3.97 -14.93 -8.96
C LEU A 211 2.50 -15.34 -8.79
N VAL A 212 1.88 -15.88 -9.83
CA VAL A 212 0.46 -16.29 -9.81
C VAL A 212 0.23 -17.43 -8.79
N MET A 213 1.15 -18.39 -8.68
CA MET A 213 1.07 -19.44 -7.66
C MET A 213 1.13 -18.83 -6.24
N GLY A 214 2.02 -17.87 -6.03
CA GLY A 214 2.11 -17.15 -4.74
C GLY A 214 0.85 -16.35 -4.41
N ASP A 215 0.24 -15.71 -5.39
CA ASP A 215 -1.04 -15.01 -5.21
C ASP A 215 -2.18 -15.99 -4.92
N ALA A 216 -2.20 -17.15 -5.58
CA ALA A 216 -3.18 -18.18 -5.30
C ALA A 216 -3.09 -18.67 -3.85
N LEU A 217 -1.88 -18.91 -3.33
CA LEU A 217 -1.66 -19.26 -1.91
C LEU A 217 -2.17 -18.14 -0.98
N ALA A 218 -1.82 -16.90 -1.26
CA ALA A 218 -2.19 -15.74 -0.42
C ALA A 218 -3.70 -15.55 -0.35
N ILE A 219 -4.41 -15.67 -1.47
CA ILE A 219 -5.86 -15.51 -1.52
C ILE A 219 -6.59 -16.69 -0.90
N ALA A 220 -6.13 -17.92 -1.14
CA ALA A 220 -6.70 -19.10 -0.48
C ALA A 220 -6.57 -19.01 1.05
N LEU A 221 -5.45 -18.52 1.57
CA LEU A 221 -5.24 -18.32 3.00
C LEU A 221 -6.07 -17.16 3.55
N LEU A 222 -6.24 -16.07 2.80
CA LEU A 222 -7.11 -14.95 3.14
C LEU A 222 -8.55 -15.42 3.37
N GLU A 223 -9.10 -16.20 2.42
CA GLU A 223 -10.44 -16.77 2.51
C GLU A 223 -10.57 -17.76 3.69
N ALA A 224 -9.59 -18.67 3.84
CA ALA A 224 -9.56 -19.64 4.92
C ALA A 224 -9.50 -19.00 6.32
N ARG A 225 -8.85 -17.83 6.45
CA ARG A 225 -8.76 -17.06 7.70
C ARG A 225 -9.99 -16.19 7.97
N GLY A 226 -10.89 -16.03 7.00
CA GLY A 226 -12.02 -15.10 7.09
C GLY A 226 -11.56 -13.63 7.19
N PHE A 227 -10.47 -13.27 6.50
CA PHE A 227 -9.91 -11.92 6.53
C PHE A 227 -10.89 -10.90 5.93
N THR A 228 -11.13 -9.82 6.66
CA THR A 228 -12.16 -8.83 6.33
C THR A 228 -11.57 -7.55 5.73
N ASP A 229 -12.46 -6.67 5.18
CA ASP A 229 -12.10 -5.33 4.73
C ASP A 229 -11.49 -4.49 5.87
N GLU A 230 -11.95 -4.68 7.11
CA GLU A 230 -11.43 -3.99 8.29
C GLU A 230 -10.00 -4.45 8.62
N ASP A 231 -9.72 -5.75 8.49
CA ASP A 231 -8.38 -6.30 8.65
C ASP A 231 -7.43 -5.74 7.59
N PHE A 232 -7.90 -5.64 6.34
CA PHE A 232 -7.13 -5.03 5.25
C PHE A 232 -6.83 -3.56 5.51
N ALA A 233 -7.80 -2.80 6.01
CA ALA A 233 -7.65 -1.40 6.36
C ALA A 233 -6.59 -1.20 7.46
N ARG A 234 -6.58 -2.07 8.49
CA ARG A 234 -5.54 -2.05 9.54
C ARG A 234 -4.14 -2.25 8.99
N SER A 235 -4.00 -3.08 7.96
CA SER A 235 -2.71 -3.33 7.29
C SER A 235 -2.27 -2.17 6.37
N HIS A 236 -3.22 -1.28 5.96
CA HIS A 236 -2.98 -0.18 5.01
C HIS A 236 -3.51 1.18 5.50
N PRO A 237 -3.13 1.65 6.70
CA PRO A 237 -3.77 2.82 7.33
C PRO A 237 -3.59 4.12 6.55
N ALA A 238 -2.50 4.27 5.79
CA ALA A 238 -2.21 5.47 5.01
C ALA A 238 -2.84 5.47 3.60
N GLY A 239 -3.35 4.34 3.13
CA GLY A 239 -4.01 4.22 1.83
C GLY A 239 -5.38 4.92 1.78
N SER A 240 -5.86 5.24 0.58
CA SER A 240 -7.23 5.77 0.39
C SER A 240 -8.28 4.80 0.94
N LEU A 241 -8.06 3.50 0.77
CA LEU A 241 -8.93 2.45 1.28
C LEU A 241 -8.89 2.37 2.82
N GLY A 242 -7.70 2.49 3.45
CA GLY A 242 -7.57 2.51 4.90
C GLY A 242 -8.30 3.67 5.55
N ARG A 243 -8.14 4.90 5.02
CA ARG A 243 -8.91 6.06 5.49
C ARG A 243 -10.41 5.88 5.35
N ARG A 244 -10.85 5.34 4.21
CA ARG A 244 -12.26 5.11 3.93
C ARG A 244 -12.92 4.11 4.89
N LEU A 245 -12.16 3.12 5.37
CA LEU A 245 -12.65 2.01 6.19
C LEU A 245 -12.38 2.19 7.70
N LEU A 246 -11.49 3.12 8.10
CA LEU A 246 -11.07 3.29 9.51
C LEU A 246 -11.47 4.62 10.13
N LEU A 247 -11.77 5.68 9.35
CA LEU A 247 -12.17 6.96 9.90
C LEU A 247 -13.57 6.87 10.50
N HIS A 248 -13.67 7.20 11.79
CA HIS A 248 -14.94 7.39 12.47
C HIS A 248 -15.45 8.81 12.25
N ILE A 249 -16.75 8.99 12.46
CA ILE A 249 -17.37 10.30 12.39
C ILE A 249 -16.79 11.25 13.43
N SER A 250 -16.50 10.75 14.64
CA SER A 250 -15.83 11.50 15.71
C SER A 250 -14.50 12.13 15.30
N ASP A 251 -13.79 11.55 14.30
CA ASP A 251 -12.48 12.03 13.87
C ASP A 251 -12.58 13.25 12.93
N ILE A 252 -13.74 13.47 12.31
CA ILE A 252 -13.94 14.47 11.25
C ILE A 252 -15.10 15.45 11.51
N MET A 253 -15.97 15.18 12.48
CA MET A 253 -17.11 16.03 12.80
C MET A 253 -16.68 17.34 13.45
N HIS A 254 -17.44 18.38 13.25
CA HIS A 254 -17.37 19.63 14.02
C HIS A 254 -17.96 19.42 15.41
N THR A 255 -17.31 19.94 16.45
CA THR A 255 -17.69 19.75 17.86
C THR A 255 -17.78 21.07 18.61
N GLY A 256 -18.37 21.05 19.81
CA GLY A 256 -18.44 22.19 20.70
C GLY A 256 -19.07 23.42 20.04
N ASP A 257 -18.37 24.56 20.10
CA ASP A 257 -18.86 25.82 19.53
C ASP A 257 -18.95 25.84 18.00
N GLN A 258 -18.42 24.84 17.32
CA GLN A 258 -18.54 24.74 15.87
C GLN A 258 -19.88 24.13 15.42
N ILE A 259 -20.63 23.54 16.33
CA ILE A 259 -21.94 22.96 16.03
C ILE A 259 -22.94 24.08 15.83
N PRO A 260 -23.61 24.20 14.66
CA PRO A 260 -24.68 25.15 14.46
C PRO A 260 -25.91 24.73 15.27
N SER A 261 -26.25 25.43 16.35
CA SER A 261 -27.36 25.09 17.21
C SER A 261 -28.06 26.31 17.82
N VAL A 262 -29.38 26.22 17.96
CA VAL A 262 -30.24 27.21 18.60
C VAL A 262 -31.27 26.54 19.49
N GLY A 263 -31.80 27.30 20.45
CA GLY A 263 -32.93 26.85 21.30
C GLY A 263 -34.25 26.81 20.54
N ALA A 264 -35.24 26.14 21.12
CA ALA A 264 -36.56 25.94 20.52
C ALA A 264 -37.35 27.24 20.32
N ASP A 265 -37.03 28.28 21.11
CA ASP A 265 -37.65 29.64 21.09
C ASP A 265 -37.01 30.59 20.08
N ALA A 266 -35.93 30.16 19.41
CA ALA A 266 -35.20 31.00 18.46
C ALA A 266 -36.08 31.41 17.27
N SER A 267 -35.95 32.65 16.83
CA SER A 267 -36.54 33.13 15.58
C SER A 267 -35.82 32.56 14.36
N LEU A 268 -36.49 32.48 13.22
CA LEU A 268 -35.87 32.09 11.96
C LEU A 268 -34.65 32.97 11.62
N SER A 269 -34.72 34.25 11.83
CA SER A 269 -33.60 35.17 11.59
C SER A 269 -32.35 34.78 12.40
N HIS A 270 -32.50 34.45 13.68
CA HIS A 270 -31.42 34.01 14.54
C HIS A 270 -30.86 32.67 14.05
N THR A 271 -31.72 31.72 13.68
CA THR A 271 -31.34 30.40 13.15
C THR A 271 -30.55 30.54 11.87
N LEU A 272 -30.94 31.44 10.96
CA LEU A 272 -30.22 31.68 9.70
C LEU A 272 -28.84 32.33 9.92
N MET A 273 -28.75 33.25 10.89
CA MET A 273 -27.47 33.85 11.27
C MET A 273 -26.51 32.78 11.80
N GLU A 274 -26.99 31.88 12.65
CA GLU A 274 -26.19 30.77 13.17
C GLU A 274 -25.75 29.81 12.03
N MET A 275 -26.66 29.45 11.13
CA MET A 275 -26.36 28.61 9.96
C MET A 275 -25.28 29.24 9.08
N THR A 276 -25.39 30.54 8.79
CA THR A 276 -24.39 31.27 8.00
C THR A 276 -23.05 31.34 8.71
N ARG A 277 -23.06 31.66 10.01
CA ARG A 277 -21.86 31.78 10.83
C ARG A 277 -21.05 30.50 10.89
N LYS A 278 -21.72 29.34 10.97
CA LYS A 278 -21.08 28.04 11.08
C LYS A 278 -20.80 27.37 9.73
N GLY A 279 -21.50 27.77 8.67
CA GLY A 279 -21.20 27.35 7.29
C GLY A 279 -21.49 25.88 6.94
N LEU A 280 -22.33 25.18 7.72
CA LEU A 280 -22.64 23.77 7.47
C LEU A 280 -23.94 23.54 6.67
N GLY A 281 -24.66 24.62 6.31
CA GLY A 281 -25.93 24.54 5.54
C GLY A 281 -27.11 23.99 6.34
N MET A 282 -26.96 23.89 7.66
CA MET A 282 -28.00 23.45 8.59
C MET A 282 -27.82 24.08 9.97
N THR A 283 -28.88 24.03 10.80
CA THR A 283 -28.82 24.38 12.23
C THR A 283 -29.65 23.41 13.02
N ALA A 284 -29.11 22.87 14.09
CA ALA A 284 -29.82 22.02 15.04
C ALA A 284 -30.74 22.85 15.93
N ILE A 285 -31.95 22.43 16.15
CA ILE A 285 -32.86 22.95 17.15
C ILE A 285 -32.84 22.01 18.36
N VAL A 286 -32.44 22.53 19.52
CA VAL A 286 -32.22 21.72 20.72
C VAL A 286 -32.99 22.24 21.92
N ASP A 287 -33.26 21.35 22.88
CA ASP A 287 -33.79 21.71 24.19
C ASP A 287 -32.67 22.21 25.14
N ALA A 288 -33.09 22.59 26.38
CA ALA A 288 -32.15 23.05 27.42
C ALA A 288 -31.09 21.99 27.83
N GLN A 289 -31.35 20.73 27.55
CA GLN A 289 -30.44 19.61 27.79
C GLN A 289 -29.60 19.21 26.56
N LYS A 290 -29.62 20.05 25.51
CA LYS A 290 -28.98 19.83 24.20
C LYS A 290 -29.52 18.60 23.43
N ARG A 291 -30.72 18.10 23.75
CA ARG A 291 -31.35 17.01 22.99
C ARG A 291 -31.94 17.58 21.70
N LEU A 292 -31.78 16.83 20.64
CA LEU A 292 -32.23 17.22 19.30
C LEU A 292 -33.75 17.20 19.20
N LEU A 293 -34.34 18.34 18.85
CA LEU A 293 -35.77 18.52 18.56
C LEU A 293 -36.04 18.49 17.05
N GLY A 294 -35.11 19.04 16.25
CA GLY A 294 -35.23 19.12 14.81
C GLY A 294 -34.02 19.76 14.16
N VAL A 295 -34.08 19.89 12.85
CA VAL A 295 -33.05 20.60 12.04
C VAL A 295 -33.72 21.60 11.12
N PHE A 296 -33.08 22.73 10.89
CA PHE A 296 -33.43 23.68 9.86
C PHE A 296 -32.32 23.78 8.84
N THR A 297 -32.67 23.64 7.56
CA THR A 297 -31.72 23.56 6.43
C THR A 297 -32.03 24.61 5.37
N ASP A 298 -31.14 24.76 4.37
CA ASP A 298 -31.38 25.59 3.18
C ASP A 298 -32.65 25.17 2.42
N GLY A 299 -33.00 23.89 2.44
CA GLY A 299 -34.26 23.40 1.86
C GLY A 299 -35.49 23.87 2.62
N ASP A 300 -35.42 23.95 3.96
CA ASP A 300 -36.50 24.47 4.81
C ASP A 300 -36.63 25.99 4.60
N LEU A 301 -35.54 26.72 4.45
CA LEU A 301 -35.55 28.15 4.11
C LEU A 301 -36.29 28.42 2.79
N ARG A 302 -35.98 27.66 1.73
CA ARG A 302 -36.70 27.84 0.45
C ARG A 302 -38.19 27.64 0.60
N ARG A 303 -38.60 26.58 1.31
CA ARG A 303 -40.05 26.36 1.61
C ARG A 303 -40.68 27.47 2.45
N ALA A 304 -39.90 28.04 3.39
CA ALA A 304 -40.36 29.15 4.22
C ALA A 304 -40.58 30.42 3.39
N LEU A 305 -39.72 30.72 2.43
CA LEU A 305 -39.82 31.92 1.55
C LEU A 305 -41.01 31.83 0.61
N ASP A 306 -41.45 30.66 0.20
CA ASP A 306 -42.69 30.50 -0.63
C ASP A 306 -43.97 30.76 0.16
N ASN A 307 -43.90 30.77 1.50
CA ASN A 307 -45.05 31.00 2.38
C ASN A 307 -45.15 32.50 2.80
N THR A 308 -46.06 33.20 2.16
CA THR A 308 -46.29 34.65 2.41
C THR A 308 -46.71 35.01 3.85
N LYS A 309 -47.07 34.05 4.69
CA LYS A 309 -47.45 34.22 6.09
C LYS A 309 -46.28 34.14 7.06
N VAL A 310 -45.08 33.82 6.58
CA VAL A 310 -43.86 33.66 7.40
C VAL A 310 -43.13 34.98 7.50
N ASP A 311 -43.05 35.55 8.70
CA ASP A 311 -42.11 36.61 9.01
C ASP A 311 -40.86 36.03 9.65
N LEU A 312 -39.73 36.13 8.94
CA LEU A 312 -38.44 35.58 9.38
C LEU A 312 -37.96 36.11 10.72
N ARG A 313 -38.41 37.32 11.12
CA ARG A 313 -37.96 38.01 12.35
C ARG A 313 -38.62 37.47 13.62
N VAL A 314 -39.86 37.03 13.50
CA VAL A 314 -40.71 36.71 14.67
C VAL A 314 -41.21 35.26 14.66
N THR A 315 -41.23 34.59 13.51
CA THR A 315 -41.68 33.19 13.42
C THR A 315 -40.69 32.25 14.15
N PRO A 316 -41.15 31.45 15.13
CA PRO A 316 -40.32 30.50 15.81
C PRO A 316 -39.84 29.40 14.82
N VAL A 317 -38.59 29.01 14.91
CA VAL A 317 -37.99 27.97 14.01
C VAL A 317 -38.71 26.61 14.13
N THR A 318 -39.24 26.28 15.29
CA THR A 318 -39.96 25.05 15.57
C THR A 318 -41.19 24.83 14.69
N THR A 319 -41.76 25.90 14.11
CA THR A 319 -42.92 25.79 13.21
C THR A 319 -42.58 25.35 11.81
N LEU A 320 -41.29 25.43 11.44
CA LEU A 320 -40.82 25.17 10.07
C LEU A 320 -39.65 24.18 10.01
N MET A 321 -39.10 23.74 11.16
CA MET A 321 -38.05 22.78 11.23
C MET A 321 -38.49 21.38 10.75
N THR A 322 -37.58 20.58 10.27
CA THR A 322 -37.76 19.15 10.10
C THR A 322 -37.60 18.46 11.46
N ALA A 323 -38.73 17.95 12.03
CA ALA A 323 -38.81 17.46 13.40
C ALA A 323 -38.15 16.09 13.64
N LYS A 324 -37.87 15.31 12.62
CA LYS A 324 -37.21 13.98 12.72
C LYS A 324 -36.11 13.88 11.65
N PRO A 325 -35.03 14.65 11.81
CA PRO A 325 -33.94 14.61 10.83
C PRO A 325 -33.22 13.25 10.85
N LYS A 326 -32.54 12.94 9.77
CA LYS A 326 -31.57 11.84 9.77
C LYS A 326 -30.37 12.25 10.58
N THR A 327 -29.96 11.37 11.49
CA THR A 327 -28.81 11.55 12.38
C THR A 327 -27.90 10.33 12.32
N ILE A 328 -26.70 10.45 12.87
CA ILE A 328 -25.72 9.37 12.92
C ILE A 328 -24.97 9.42 14.26
N GLY A 329 -24.46 8.28 14.73
CA GLY A 329 -23.66 8.21 15.95
C GLY A 329 -22.19 8.56 15.70
N PRO A 330 -21.44 9.03 16.72
CA PRO A 330 -20.04 9.42 16.60
C PRO A 330 -19.11 8.22 16.30
N ASP A 331 -19.47 7.03 16.77
CA ASP A 331 -18.66 5.79 16.63
C ASP A 331 -18.84 5.14 15.26
N LYS A 332 -19.75 5.64 14.43
CA LYS A 332 -19.99 5.14 13.08
C LYS A 332 -18.83 5.53 12.15
N LEU A 333 -18.61 4.72 11.13
CA LEU A 333 -17.61 5.00 10.12
C LEU A 333 -18.02 6.19 9.24
N ALA A 334 -17.06 7.01 8.84
CA ALA A 334 -17.29 8.16 7.97
C ALA A 334 -17.92 7.76 6.62
N ILE A 335 -17.62 6.57 6.12
CA ILE A 335 -18.24 6.03 4.90
C ILE A 335 -19.75 5.74 5.09
N GLU A 336 -20.19 5.40 6.31
CA GLU A 336 -21.62 5.22 6.61
C GLU A 336 -22.36 6.56 6.51
N ALA A 337 -21.73 7.67 6.96
CA ALA A 337 -22.29 9.00 6.77
C ALA A 337 -22.44 9.36 5.28
N ALA A 338 -21.44 9.04 4.46
CA ALA A 338 -21.52 9.25 3.01
C ALA A 338 -22.68 8.51 2.37
N ARG A 339 -22.83 7.22 2.70
CA ARG A 339 -23.94 6.38 2.21
C ARG A 339 -25.32 6.90 2.67
N LEU A 340 -25.41 7.37 3.92
CA LEU A 340 -26.63 7.93 4.47
C LEU A 340 -27.01 9.24 3.76
N MET A 341 -26.02 10.11 3.53
CA MET A 341 -26.21 11.37 2.78
C MET A 341 -26.68 11.11 1.34
N GLU A 342 -26.06 10.15 0.66
CA GLU A 342 -26.41 9.76 -0.72
C GLU A 342 -27.84 9.17 -0.80
N ALA A 343 -28.15 8.20 0.07
CA ALA A 343 -29.45 7.51 0.09
C ALA A 343 -30.62 8.47 0.35
N HIS A 344 -30.39 9.53 1.15
CA HIS A 344 -31.44 10.48 1.50
C HIS A 344 -31.32 11.82 0.75
N LYS A 345 -30.33 11.94 -0.15
CA LYS A 345 -30.05 13.19 -0.92
C LYS A 345 -29.88 14.42 -0.03
N ILE A 346 -29.19 14.25 1.10
CA ILE A 346 -28.88 15.30 2.05
C ILE A 346 -27.37 15.57 2.07
N HIS A 347 -26.96 16.80 2.36
CA HIS A 347 -25.56 17.22 2.28
C HIS A 347 -24.91 17.47 3.65
N ALA A 348 -25.71 17.33 4.74
CA ALA A 348 -25.24 17.54 6.09
C ALA A 348 -25.98 16.60 7.06
N LEU A 349 -25.30 16.23 8.15
CA LEU A 349 -25.82 15.36 9.20
C LEU A 349 -25.48 15.92 10.58
N LEU A 350 -26.44 15.79 11.48
CA LEU A 350 -26.22 15.97 12.92
C LEU A 350 -25.74 14.65 13.52
N VAL A 351 -24.75 14.76 14.38
CA VAL A 351 -24.22 13.62 15.13
C VAL A 351 -24.78 13.65 16.53
N VAL A 352 -25.43 12.55 16.94
CA VAL A 352 -26.08 12.44 18.24
C VAL A 352 -25.56 11.26 19.04
N ASP A 353 -25.54 11.40 20.35
CA ASP A 353 -25.24 10.30 21.27
C ASP A 353 -26.47 9.41 21.54
N SER A 354 -26.32 8.40 22.41
CA SER A 354 -27.38 7.48 22.83
C SER A 354 -28.57 8.18 23.51
N ASP A 355 -28.36 9.35 24.10
CA ASP A 355 -29.37 10.16 24.78
C ASP A 355 -30.04 11.17 23.84
N ASN A 356 -29.78 11.07 22.52
CA ASN A 356 -30.23 12.00 21.48
C ASN A 356 -29.73 13.44 21.69
N ARG A 357 -28.57 13.62 22.33
CA ARG A 357 -27.91 14.94 22.46
C ARG A 357 -27.05 15.18 21.24
N VAL A 358 -27.06 16.41 20.76
CA VAL A 358 -26.19 16.81 19.64
C VAL A 358 -24.74 16.95 20.15
N VAL A 359 -23.90 16.03 19.71
CA VAL A 359 -22.46 15.98 20.04
C VAL A 359 -21.57 16.44 18.90
N GLY A 360 -22.10 16.52 17.68
CA GLY A 360 -21.37 16.94 16.49
C GLY A 360 -22.28 17.31 15.33
N ALA A 361 -21.64 17.85 14.29
CA ALA A 361 -22.26 18.18 13.01
C ALA A 361 -21.23 17.99 11.89
N MET A 362 -21.65 17.60 10.71
CA MET A 362 -20.79 17.44 9.55
C MET A 362 -21.52 17.65 8.24
N ASN A 363 -20.79 17.97 7.19
CA ASN A 363 -21.32 18.05 5.84
C ASN A 363 -20.47 17.26 4.84
N ILE A 364 -20.90 17.22 3.58
CA ILE A 364 -20.21 16.49 2.52
C ILE A 364 -18.76 16.97 2.28
N HIS A 365 -18.47 18.26 2.54
CA HIS A 365 -17.13 18.81 2.38
C HIS A 365 -16.14 18.26 3.41
N ASP A 366 -16.61 17.88 4.60
CA ASP A 366 -15.78 17.24 5.62
C ASP A 366 -15.35 15.86 5.15
N LEU A 367 -16.25 15.08 4.52
CA LEU A 367 -15.95 13.77 3.91
C LEU A 367 -14.96 13.91 2.75
N LEU A 368 -15.12 14.93 1.88
CA LEU A 368 -14.21 15.23 0.78
C LEU A 368 -12.81 15.62 1.30
N ARG A 369 -12.76 16.48 2.33
CA ARG A 369 -11.49 16.92 2.97
C ARG A 369 -10.76 15.74 3.60
N ALA A 370 -11.50 14.83 4.23
CA ALA A 370 -10.99 13.60 4.81
C ALA A 370 -10.66 12.51 3.75
N ARG A 371 -10.97 12.75 2.47
CA ARG A 371 -10.78 11.81 1.35
C ARG A 371 -11.50 10.48 1.56
N VAL A 372 -12.69 10.51 2.15
CA VAL A 372 -13.57 9.36 2.34
C VAL A 372 -14.37 9.08 1.06
N VAL A 373 -14.70 10.13 0.34
CA VAL A 373 -15.39 10.13 -0.96
C VAL A 373 -14.68 10.99 -1.97
#